data_f648c3cba2d21d3242ce060786a551ab
#
_entry.id   f648c3cba2d21d3242ce060786a551ab
#
_cell.length_a   1.000
_cell.length_b   1.000
_cell.length_c   1.000
_cell.angle_alpha   90.00
_cell.angle_beta   90.00
_cell.angle_gamma   90.00
#
_symmetry.space_group_name_H-M   'P 1'
#
loop_
_entity.id
_entity.type
_entity.pdbx_description
1 polymer ?
#
loop_
_entity_poly.entity_id
_entity_poly.type
_entity_poly.pdbx_seq_one_letter_code
_entity_poly.pdbx_strand_id
1 'polypeptide(L)'
;MTASKRGWIGGLVIAVISSGLFAALQGTRLATLIGWRSLFALGLLPVLVIALIRAWVPESPRWLIRNGLLENARRSLAWSLCIDPNQIDLPAALPKMPRTPWYELFSHRRSVAVTCLTSLGLVGGAGVAAWTGAVASILKISWAPISHLTLGVALAGLAGQFVVSYLSDAVGRRYSGMLCGFGAALSLALAGFFYDAFFGTASVFWLLMMIATFFGVGSVTLVRPYAAEVWPVGLRASGIGLAYGVGTLGGLLAPRGLEPIIGAPSFSSPQATPESVLPTMLYLAVRYLLSGLVFWLLAIETKGRSIEEIDAALARPRAAGD
;
A
#
# COMPACT_ATOMS: atom_id res chain seq x y z
N MET A 1 13.99 8.61 -15.62
CA MET A 1 13.31 9.10 -14.40
C MET A 1 14.38 9.49 -13.39
N THR A 2 14.38 10.74 -12.95
CA THR A 2 15.26 11.20 -11.88
C THR A 2 14.93 10.49 -10.58
N ALA A 3 15.94 10.13 -9.79
CA ALA A 3 15.77 9.40 -8.51
C ALA A 3 14.79 10.12 -7.55
N SER A 4 14.67 11.44 -7.66
CA SER A 4 13.85 12.30 -6.80
C SER A 4 12.33 12.17 -7.01
N LYS A 5 11.85 11.57 -8.11
CA LYS A 5 10.40 11.50 -8.43
C LYS A 5 9.86 10.06 -8.47
N ARG A 6 10.65 9.06 -8.09
CA ARG A 6 10.24 7.65 -8.16
C ARG A 6 9.08 7.32 -7.21
N GLY A 7 9.13 7.83 -5.98
CA GLY A 7 8.09 7.60 -4.98
C GLY A 7 6.77 8.25 -5.37
N TRP A 8 6.82 9.52 -5.82
CA TRP A 8 5.63 10.24 -6.28
C TRP A 8 4.92 9.54 -7.44
N ILE A 9 5.65 9.15 -8.48
CA ILE A 9 5.05 8.47 -9.64
C ILE A 9 4.54 7.08 -9.27
N GLY A 10 5.31 6.31 -8.49
CA GLY A 10 4.87 5.01 -7.98
C GLY A 10 3.62 5.11 -7.12
N GLY A 11 3.57 6.11 -6.24
CA GLY A 11 2.41 6.40 -5.40
C GLY A 11 1.19 6.83 -6.21
N LEU A 12 1.37 7.65 -7.24
CA LEU A 12 0.29 8.08 -8.13
C LEU A 12 -0.35 6.88 -8.86
N VAL A 13 0.46 5.95 -9.35
CA VAL A 13 -0.04 4.70 -9.96
C VAL A 13 -0.87 3.90 -8.95
N ILE A 14 -0.41 3.78 -7.70
CA ILE A 14 -1.14 3.06 -6.65
C ILE A 14 -2.43 3.80 -6.28
N ALA A 15 -2.41 5.13 -6.20
CA ALA A 15 -3.60 5.94 -5.94
C ALA A 15 -4.66 5.75 -7.03
N VAL A 16 -4.25 5.70 -8.30
CA VAL A 16 -5.15 5.40 -9.43
C VAL A 16 -5.76 4.01 -9.32
N ILE A 17 -4.95 2.99 -8.96
CA ILE A 17 -5.46 1.63 -8.73
C ILE A 17 -6.47 1.62 -7.57
N SER A 18 -6.19 2.35 -6.49
CA SER A 18 -7.06 2.44 -5.32
C SER A 18 -8.36 3.22 -5.58
N SER A 19 -8.38 4.09 -6.60
CA SER A 19 -9.62 4.76 -7.03
C SER A 19 -10.67 3.77 -7.56
N GLY A 20 -10.26 2.57 -7.98
CA GLY A 20 -11.15 1.45 -8.29
C GLY A 20 -12.01 1.02 -7.09
N LEU A 21 -11.48 1.13 -5.86
CA LEU A 21 -12.26 0.91 -4.64
C LEU A 21 -13.38 1.97 -4.49
N PHE A 22 -13.11 3.22 -4.87
CA PHE A 22 -14.11 4.28 -4.91
C PHE A 22 -15.21 3.98 -5.94
N ALA A 23 -14.84 3.50 -7.11
CA ALA A 23 -15.78 3.04 -8.13
C ALA A 23 -16.61 1.84 -7.63
N ALA A 24 -16.01 0.93 -6.86
CA ALA A 24 -16.71 -0.21 -6.26
C ALA A 24 -17.75 0.23 -5.21
N LEU A 25 -17.48 1.26 -4.43
CA LEU A 25 -18.47 1.85 -3.48
C LEU A 25 -19.67 2.45 -4.19
N GLN A 26 -19.50 3.00 -5.40
CA GLN A 26 -20.60 3.43 -6.25
C GLN A 26 -21.23 2.27 -7.04
N GLY A 27 -20.54 1.15 -7.11
CA GLY A 27 -20.98 -0.05 -7.84
C GLY A 27 -22.29 -0.63 -7.31
N THR A 28 -22.58 -0.49 -6.02
CA THR A 28 -23.87 -0.90 -5.44
C THR A 28 -25.04 -0.12 -6.03
N ARG A 29 -24.88 1.19 -6.25
CA ARG A 29 -25.87 2.03 -6.93
C ARG A 29 -25.95 1.70 -8.42
N LEU A 30 -24.82 1.48 -9.07
CA LEU A 30 -24.77 1.07 -10.46
C LEU A 30 -25.40 -0.31 -10.66
N ALA A 31 -25.19 -1.25 -9.75
CA ALA A 31 -25.75 -2.60 -9.80
C ALA A 31 -27.30 -2.58 -9.77
N THR A 32 -27.92 -1.62 -9.09
CA THR A 32 -29.38 -1.46 -9.09
C THR A 32 -29.91 -0.92 -10.42
N LEU A 33 -29.09 -0.14 -11.15
CA LEU A 33 -29.46 0.46 -12.44
C LEU A 33 -29.24 -0.47 -13.63
N ILE A 34 -28.07 -1.11 -13.70
CA ILE A 34 -27.64 -1.91 -14.87
C ILE A 34 -27.56 -3.41 -14.59
N GLY A 35 -27.84 -3.82 -13.36
CA GLY A 35 -27.72 -5.20 -12.92
C GLY A 35 -26.28 -5.64 -12.62
N TRP A 36 -26.15 -6.61 -11.73
CA TRP A 36 -24.84 -7.11 -11.28
C TRP A 36 -24.02 -7.77 -12.40
N ARG A 37 -24.66 -8.42 -13.40
CA ARG A 37 -23.96 -9.05 -14.55
C ARG A 37 -23.25 -8.01 -15.41
N SER A 38 -23.89 -6.88 -15.68
CA SER A 38 -23.31 -5.78 -16.44
C SER A 38 -22.16 -5.12 -15.68
N LEU A 39 -22.25 -5.08 -14.35
CA LEU A 39 -21.15 -4.59 -13.49
C LEU A 39 -19.91 -5.48 -13.63
N PHE A 40 -20.07 -6.80 -13.63
CA PHE A 40 -18.97 -7.73 -13.88
C PHE A 40 -18.40 -7.59 -15.30
N ALA A 41 -19.25 -7.32 -16.30
CA ALA A 41 -18.79 -7.07 -17.67
C ALA A 41 -17.91 -5.84 -17.79
N LEU A 42 -18.12 -4.80 -16.96
CA LEU A 42 -17.20 -3.65 -16.87
C LEU A 42 -15.79 -4.06 -16.40
N GLY A 43 -15.66 -5.17 -15.68
CA GLY A 43 -14.37 -5.75 -15.32
C GLY A 43 -13.54 -6.23 -16.52
N LEU A 44 -14.11 -6.33 -17.73
CA LEU A 44 -13.40 -6.62 -18.96
C LEU A 44 -12.70 -5.38 -19.56
N LEU A 45 -13.07 -4.16 -19.16
CA LEU A 45 -12.42 -2.93 -19.64
C LEU A 45 -10.90 -2.93 -19.47
N PRO A 46 -10.31 -3.37 -18.33
CA PRO A 46 -8.87 -3.48 -18.19
C PRO A 46 -8.23 -4.40 -19.23
N VAL A 47 -8.92 -5.44 -19.71
CA VAL A 47 -8.41 -6.34 -20.74
C VAL A 47 -8.24 -5.61 -22.07
N LEU A 48 -9.19 -4.75 -22.43
CA LEU A 48 -9.09 -3.90 -23.61
C LEU A 48 -7.92 -2.92 -23.47
N VAL A 49 -7.75 -2.30 -22.31
CA VAL A 49 -6.62 -1.39 -22.03
C VAL A 49 -5.29 -2.13 -22.15
N ILE A 50 -5.19 -3.36 -21.62
CA ILE A 50 -3.98 -4.21 -21.75
C ILE A 50 -3.71 -4.52 -23.21
N ALA A 51 -4.72 -4.86 -23.99
CA ALA A 51 -4.57 -5.12 -25.44
C ALA A 51 -4.06 -3.87 -26.18
N LEU A 52 -4.61 -2.70 -25.87
CA LEU A 52 -4.14 -1.42 -26.44
C LEU A 52 -2.69 -1.10 -26.02
N ILE A 53 -2.35 -1.27 -24.76
CA ILE A 53 -0.97 -1.06 -24.27
C ILE A 53 -0.02 -1.99 -25.02
N ARG A 54 -0.36 -3.27 -25.17
CA ARG A 54 0.48 -4.24 -25.86
C ARG A 54 0.63 -3.95 -27.36
N ALA A 55 -0.36 -3.32 -27.98
CA ALA A 55 -0.30 -2.93 -29.38
C ALA A 55 0.57 -1.67 -29.61
N TRP A 56 0.58 -0.73 -28.67
CA TRP A 56 1.17 0.59 -28.87
C TRP A 56 2.47 0.84 -28.09
N VAL A 57 2.66 0.18 -26.97
CA VAL A 57 3.83 0.37 -26.11
C VAL A 57 4.87 -0.71 -26.43
N PRO A 58 6.07 -0.33 -26.88
CA PRO A 58 7.14 -1.30 -27.15
C PRO A 58 7.62 -1.96 -25.84
N GLU A 59 8.26 -3.12 -26.00
CA GLU A 59 8.80 -3.91 -24.89
C GLU A 59 9.94 -3.16 -24.16
N SER A 60 10.18 -3.49 -22.91
CA SER A 60 11.20 -2.86 -22.08
C SER A 60 12.61 -2.92 -22.75
N PRO A 61 13.29 -1.78 -22.95
CA PRO A 61 14.64 -1.77 -23.54
C PRO A 61 15.63 -2.65 -22.79
N ARG A 62 15.59 -2.65 -21.46
CA ARG A 62 16.48 -3.49 -20.63
C ARG A 62 16.22 -4.98 -20.83
N TRP A 63 14.98 -5.38 -21.01
CA TRP A 63 14.62 -6.75 -21.29
C TRP A 63 15.11 -7.17 -22.67
N LEU A 64 14.92 -6.30 -23.67
CA LEU A 64 15.36 -6.54 -25.06
C LEU A 64 16.88 -6.70 -25.14
N ILE A 65 17.66 -5.83 -24.48
CA ILE A 65 19.13 -5.93 -24.43
C ILE A 65 19.56 -7.25 -23.77
N ARG A 66 18.92 -7.66 -22.69
CA ARG A 66 19.23 -8.92 -22.00
C ARG A 66 18.97 -10.17 -22.86
N ASN A 67 18.01 -10.08 -23.75
CA ASN A 67 17.69 -11.16 -24.68
C ASN A 67 18.44 -11.04 -26.03
N GLY A 68 19.40 -10.11 -26.15
CA GLY A 68 20.20 -9.93 -27.37
C GLY A 68 19.48 -9.23 -28.52
N LEU A 69 18.27 -8.70 -28.29
CA LEU A 69 17.44 -8.04 -29.30
C LEU A 69 17.78 -6.53 -29.37
N LEU A 70 19.04 -6.22 -29.73
CA LEU A 70 19.60 -4.87 -29.65
C LEU A 70 18.86 -3.87 -30.57
N GLU A 71 18.49 -4.27 -31.75
CA GLU A 71 17.77 -3.40 -32.68
C GLU A 71 16.39 -3.01 -32.15
N ASN A 72 15.65 -3.96 -31.58
CA ASN A 72 14.37 -3.69 -30.94
C ASN A 72 14.53 -2.83 -29.67
N ALA A 73 15.62 -3.02 -28.93
CA ALA A 73 15.94 -2.20 -27.78
C ALA A 73 16.22 -0.74 -28.17
N ARG A 74 16.95 -0.53 -29.28
CA ARG A 74 17.22 0.79 -29.83
C ARG A 74 15.93 1.50 -30.23
N ARG A 75 15.03 0.83 -30.94
CA ARG A 75 13.71 1.36 -31.33
C ARG A 75 12.85 1.69 -30.09
N SER A 76 12.85 0.81 -29.09
CA SER A 76 12.10 1.03 -27.85
C SER A 76 12.63 2.23 -27.06
N LEU A 77 13.94 2.42 -26.99
CA LEU A 77 14.57 3.60 -26.38
C LEU A 77 14.27 4.87 -27.18
N ALA A 78 14.38 4.82 -28.51
CA ALA A 78 14.07 5.93 -29.40
C ALA A 78 12.63 6.42 -29.20
N TRP A 79 11.69 5.47 -29.13
CA TRP A 79 10.29 5.76 -28.85
C TRP A 79 10.10 6.42 -27.47
N SER A 80 10.78 5.92 -26.43
CA SER A 80 10.63 6.44 -25.05
C SER A 80 11.30 7.78 -24.83
N LEU A 81 12.36 8.10 -25.58
CA LEU A 81 13.12 9.35 -25.48
C LEU A 81 12.72 10.37 -26.54
N CYS A 82 11.89 9.98 -27.51
CA CYS A 82 11.51 10.80 -28.67
C CYS A 82 12.72 11.29 -29.48
N ILE A 83 13.72 10.42 -29.70
CA ILE A 83 14.94 10.70 -30.46
C ILE A 83 15.12 9.70 -31.61
N ASP A 84 15.99 10.00 -32.59
CA ASP A 84 16.29 9.10 -33.69
C ASP A 84 16.97 7.81 -33.16
N PRO A 85 16.55 6.60 -33.58
CA PRO A 85 17.19 5.34 -33.22
C PRO A 85 18.70 5.30 -33.51
N ASN A 86 19.15 5.98 -34.55
CA ASN A 86 20.56 6.00 -34.98
C ASN A 86 21.46 6.81 -34.02
N GLN A 87 20.87 7.67 -33.16
CA GLN A 87 21.61 8.46 -32.15
C GLN A 87 21.82 7.70 -30.84
N ILE A 88 21.33 6.46 -30.75
CA ILE A 88 21.40 5.67 -29.53
C ILE A 88 22.54 4.66 -29.61
N ASP A 89 23.57 4.89 -28.82
CA ASP A 89 24.61 3.90 -28.57
C ASP A 89 24.17 2.95 -27.45
N LEU A 90 24.04 1.68 -27.82
CA LEU A 90 23.71 0.63 -26.84
C LEU A 90 24.98 -0.14 -26.48
N PRO A 91 25.15 -0.53 -25.22
CA PRO A 91 26.20 -1.46 -24.86
C PRO A 91 25.99 -2.79 -25.59
N ALA A 92 27.06 -3.36 -26.12
CA ALA A 92 27.03 -4.59 -26.94
C ALA A 92 26.37 -5.78 -26.20
N ALA A 93 26.47 -5.84 -24.87
CA ALA A 93 25.74 -6.76 -24.01
C ALA A 93 25.66 -6.20 -22.57
N LEU A 94 24.53 -6.39 -21.91
CA LEU A 94 24.50 -6.23 -20.45
C LEU A 94 25.04 -7.52 -19.81
N PRO A 95 25.82 -7.39 -18.72
CA PRO A 95 26.26 -8.57 -17.99
C PRO A 95 25.04 -9.42 -17.61
N LYS A 96 25.11 -10.72 -17.92
CA LYS A 96 24.07 -11.66 -17.48
C LYS A 96 24.09 -11.65 -15.96
N MET A 97 23.03 -11.14 -15.35
CA MET A 97 22.88 -11.26 -13.91
C MET A 97 22.78 -12.75 -13.54
N PRO A 98 23.59 -13.23 -12.60
CA PRO A 98 23.44 -14.58 -12.09
C PRO A 98 22.01 -14.77 -11.58
N ARG A 99 21.42 -15.92 -11.87
CA ARG A 99 20.11 -16.28 -11.31
C ARG A 99 20.29 -16.48 -9.81
N THR A 100 19.88 -15.50 -9.02
CA THR A 100 19.93 -15.58 -7.57
C THR A 100 18.79 -16.48 -7.11
N PRO A 101 19.07 -17.61 -6.44
CA PRO A 101 18.05 -18.52 -5.98
C PRO A 101 17.16 -17.85 -4.90
N TRP A 102 15.87 -18.13 -4.91
CA TRP A 102 14.89 -17.47 -4.03
C TRP A 102 15.19 -17.65 -2.52
N TYR A 103 15.82 -18.74 -2.12
CA TYR A 103 16.16 -18.98 -0.71
C TYR A 103 17.25 -18.03 -0.17
N GLU A 104 18.01 -17.37 -1.03
CA GLU A 104 18.92 -16.28 -0.64
C GLU A 104 18.22 -15.07 -0.04
N LEU A 105 16.89 -14.94 -0.21
CA LEU A 105 16.10 -13.94 0.50
C LEU A 105 16.37 -13.94 2.01
N PHE A 106 16.47 -15.13 2.60
CA PHE A 106 16.61 -15.28 4.04
C PHE A 106 18.02 -14.92 4.56
N SER A 107 19.01 -14.75 3.70
CA SER A 107 20.31 -14.18 4.05
C SER A 107 20.20 -12.68 4.34
N HIS A 108 19.25 -11.99 3.71
CA HIS A 108 18.98 -10.56 3.90
C HIS A 108 17.96 -10.31 5.04
N ARG A 109 18.32 -10.75 6.26
CA ARG A 109 17.42 -10.76 7.44
C ARG A 109 16.74 -9.42 7.70
N ARG A 110 17.47 -8.30 7.52
CA ARG A 110 16.95 -6.95 7.75
C ARG A 110 15.89 -6.59 6.70
N SER A 111 16.11 -6.85 5.43
CA SER A 111 15.15 -6.63 4.36
C SER A 111 13.90 -7.49 4.56
N VAL A 112 14.06 -8.78 4.92
CA VAL A 112 12.94 -9.66 5.28
C VAL A 112 12.13 -9.06 6.43
N ALA A 113 12.79 -8.73 7.55
CA ALA A 113 12.11 -8.22 8.73
C ALA A 113 11.35 -6.93 8.43
N VAL A 114 12.00 -5.95 7.78
CA VAL A 114 11.38 -4.67 7.47
C VAL A 114 10.19 -4.85 6.53
N THR A 115 10.36 -5.56 5.41
CA THR A 115 9.30 -5.67 4.40
C THR A 115 8.14 -6.55 4.87
N CYS A 116 8.41 -7.65 5.57
CA CYS A 116 7.36 -8.54 6.08
C CYS A 116 6.57 -7.88 7.23
N LEU A 117 7.26 -7.30 8.22
CA LEU A 117 6.59 -6.70 9.37
C LEU A 117 5.80 -5.44 9.01
N THR A 118 6.33 -4.58 8.12
CA THR A 118 5.57 -3.42 7.63
C THR A 118 4.37 -3.85 6.80
N SER A 119 4.50 -4.87 5.95
CA SER A 119 3.39 -5.40 5.17
C SER A 119 2.33 -6.06 6.06
N LEU A 120 2.73 -6.81 7.08
CA LEU A 120 1.83 -7.41 8.07
C LEU A 120 0.99 -6.33 8.79
N GLY A 121 1.63 -5.24 9.21
CA GLY A 121 0.98 -4.13 9.90
C GLY A 121 0.02 -3.36 9.01
N LEU A 122 0.41 -3.04 7.78
CA LEU A 122 -0.29 -2.08 6.93
C LEU A 122 -1.31 -2.72 5.97
N VAL A 123 -1.00 -3.88 5.38
CA VAL A 123 -1.92 -4.54 4.44
C VAL A 123 -3.15 -5.10 5.16
N GLY A 124 -3.02 -5.47 6.41
CA GLY A 124 -4.16 -5.95 7.20
C GLY A 124 -5.19 -4.87 7.61
N GLY A 125 -5.01 -3.62 7.16
CA GLY A 125 -5.94 -2.51 7.46
C GLY A 125 -7.33 -2.62 6.82
N ALA A 126 -7.57 -3.60 5.96
CA ALA A 126 -8.89 -3.85 5.36
C ALA A 126 -10.01 -4.06 6.40
N GLY A 127 -9.67 -4.55 7.62
CA GLY A 127 -10.60 -4.70 8.72
C GLY A 127 -11.19 -3.38 9.26
N VAL A 128 -10.49 -2.26 9.10
CA VAL A 128 -10.96 -0.95 9.59
C VAL A 128 -12.27 -0.53 8.92
N ALA A 129 -12.40 -0.75 7.62
CA ALA A 129 -13.61 -0.38 6.87
C ALA A 129 -14.84 -1.21 7.30
N ALA A 130 -14.67 -2.49 7.64
CA ALA A 130 -15.77 -3.33 8.11
C ALA A 130 -16.34 -2.85 9.46
N TRP A 131 -15.47 -2.30 10.33
CA TRP A 131 -15.87 -1.80 11.63
C TRP A 131 -16.61 -0.47 11.60
N THR A 132 -16.44 0.32 10.56
CA THR A 132 -17.23 1.57 10.42
C THR A 132 -18.73 1.29 10.41
N GLY A 133 -19.18 0.26 9.71
CA GLY A 133 -20.58 -0.16 9.70
C GLY A 133 -21.06 -0.71 11.04
N ALA A 134 -20.22 -1.51 11.70
CA ALA A 134 -20.55 -2.09 13.01
C ALA A 134 -20.74 -1.00 14.09
N VAL A 135 -19.82 -0.03 14.19
CA VAL A 135 -19.94 1.08 15.13
C VAL A 135 -21.13 1.97 14.79
N ALA A 136 -21.42 2.19 13.52
CA ALA A 136 -22.61 2.93 13.12
C ALA A 136 -23.91 2.26 13.60
N SER A 137 -23.98 0.93 13.59
CA SER A 137 -25.13 0.19 14.11
C SER A 137 -25.26 0.31 15.63
N ILE A 138 -24.15 0.32 16.38
CA ILE A 138 -24.12 0.56 17.83
C ILE A 138 -24.65 1.95 18.16
N LEU A 139 -24.19 2.97 17.44
CA LEU A 139 -24.59 4.36 17.61
C LEU A 139 -26.01 4.65 17.08
N LYS A 140 -26.72 3.64 16.54
CA LYS A 140 -28.07 3.75 15.96
C LYS A 140 -28.18 4.84 14.89
N ILE A 141 -27.11 5.04 14.13
CA ILE A 141 -27.08 6.00 13.03
C ILE A 141 -27.86 5.40 11.85
N SER A 142 -28.75 6.16 11.22
CA SER A 142 -29.49 5.71 10.06
C SER A 142 -28.58 5.50 8.82
N TRP A 143 -28.99 4.64 7.87
CA TRP A 143 -28.17 4.27 6.70
C TRP A 143 -27.80 5.45 5.79
N ALA A 144 -28.65 6.46 5.66
CA ALA A 144 -28.39 7.60 4.78
C ALA A 144 -27.16 8.43 5.22
N PRO A 145 -27.03 8.84 6.50
CA PRO A 145 -25.79 9.46 7.01
C PRO A 145 -24.57 8.56 6.91
N ILE A 146 -24.71 7.23 7.14
CA ILE A 146 -23.58 6.28 7.09
C ILE A 146 -22.92 6.30 5.71
N SER A 147 -23.69 6.35 4.63
CA SER A 147 -23.14 6.36 3.27
C SER A 147 -22.26 7.59 3.00
N HIS A 148 -22.65 8.77 3.50
CA HIS A 148 -21.84 9.99 3.39
C HIS A 148 -20.58 9.93 4.27
N LEU A 149 -20.70 9.39 5.48
CA LEU A 149 -19.57 9.23 6.39
C LEU A 149 -18.54 8.23 5.82
N THR A 150 -18.99 7.09 5.29
CA THR A 150 -18.12 6.11 4.62
C THR A 150 -17.43 6.71 3.38
N LEU A 151 -18.14 7.53 2.63
CA LEU A 151 -17.58 8.28 1.51
C LEU A 151 -16.47 9.24 1.99
N GLY A 152 -16.71 9.97 3.09
CA GLY A 152 -15.72 10.85 3.71
C GLY A 152 -14.45 10.08 4.13
N VAL A 153 -14.60 8.92 4.75
CA VAL A 153 -13.48 8.04 5.13
C VAL A 153 -12.70 7.57 3.89
N ALA A 154 -13.40 7.18 2.81
CA ALA A 154 -12.76 6.76 1.57
C ALA A 154 -11.99 7.91 0.88
N LEU A 155 -12.58 9.12 0.85
CA LEU A 155 -11.92 10.32 0.32
C LEU A 155 -10.70 10.71 1.14
N ALA A 156 -10.76 10.60 2.47
CA ALA A 156 -9.61 10.82 3.34
C ALA A 156 -8.47 9.83 3.02
N GLY A 157 -8.79 8.56 2.79
CA GLY A 157 -7.80 7.56 2.36
C GLY A 157 -7.16 7.90 1.01
N LEU A 158 -7.97 8.34 0.04
CA LEU A 158 -7.46 8.76 -1.26
C LEU A 158 -6.56 10.00 -1.15
N ALA A 159 -6.97 11.01 -0.39
CA ALA A 159 -6.14 12.18 -0.10
C ALA A 159 -4.83 11.78 0.57
N GLY A 160 -4.88 10.84 1.54
CA GLY A 160 -3.72 10.27 2.20
C GLY A 160 -2.72 9.66 1.23
N GLN A 161 -3.19 8.93 0.22
CA GLN A 161 -2.31 8.33 -0.79
C GLN A 161 -1.52 9.39 -1.57
N PHE A 162 -2.15 10.49 -1.98
CA PHE A 162 -1.45 11.57 -2.66
C PHE A 162 -0.46 12.29 -1.74
N VAL A 163 -0.91 12.66 -0.54
CA VAL A 163 -0.07 13.41 0.41
C VAL A 163 1.11 12.56 0.89
N VAL A 164 0.89 11.31 1.28
CA VAL A 164 1.96 10.41 1.75
C VAL A 164 2.94 10.08 0.63
N SER A 165 2.47 9.90 -0.60
CA SER A 165 3.34 9.71 -1.76
C SER A 165 4.28 10.90 -1.96
N TYR A 166 3.76 12.12 -1.91
CA TYR A 166 4.57 13.33 -1.97
C TYR A 166 5.52 13.45 -0.78
N LEU A 167 5.01 13.22 0.43
CA LEU A 167 5.78 13.31 1.66
C LEU A 167 6.94 12.30 1.70
N SER A 168 6.74 11.11 1.15
CA SER A 168 7.75 10.08 0.99
C SER A 168 8.97 10.55 0.21
N ASP A 169 8.78 11.36 -0.83
CA ASP A 169 9.88 11.96 -1.60
C ASP A 169 10.42 13.24 -0.96
N ALA A 170 9.56 14.03 -0.30
CA ALA A 170 9.94 15.32 0.29
C ALA A 170 10.70 15.16 1.63
N VAL A 171 10.24 14.29 2.52
CA VAL A 171 10.80 14.10 3.87
C VAL A 171 11.68 12.86 3.95
N GLY A 172 11.31 11.81 3.24
CA GLY A 172 11.99 10.52 3.23
C GLY A 172 11.07 9.36 3.59
N ARG A 173 11.48 8.14 3.21
CA ARG A 173 10.65 6.94 3.38
C ARG A 173 10.51 6.53 4.84
N ARG A 174 11.61 6.62 5.59
CA ARG A 174 11.64 6.23 7.01
C ARG A 174 10.72 7.12 7.84
N TYR A 175 10.87 8.43 7.74
CA TYR A 175 10.06 9.39 8.53
C TYR A 175 8.57 9.36 8.12
N SER A 176 8.28 9.28 6.84
CA SER A 176 6.90 9.17 6.37
C SER A 176 6.24 7.88 6.82
N GLY A 177 7.00 6.76 6.88
CA GLY A 177 6.50 5.49 7.40
C GLY A 177 6.22 5.53 8.90
N MET A 178 7.10 6.19 9.68
CA MET A 178 6.86 6.44 11.11
C MET A 178 5.60 7.26 11.32
N LEU A 179 5.47 8.38 10.60
CA LEU A 179 4.31 9.27 10.70
C LEU A 179 3.01 8.53 10.38
N CYS A 180 2.99 7.73 9.32
CA CYS A 180 1.83 6.93 8.95
C CYS A 180 1.49 5.86 9.99
N GLY A 181 2.49 5.13 10.49
CA GLY A 181 2.28 4.09 11.50
C GLY A 181 1.77 4.65 12.82
N PHE A 182 2.46 5.63 13.37
CA PHE A 182 2.07 6.26 14.64
C PHE A 182 0.79 7.08 14.53
N GLY A 183 0.61 7.82 13.42
CA GLY A 183 -0.59 8.62 13.17
C GLY A 183 -1.85 7.77 13.06
N ALA A 184 -1.80 6.66 12.32
CA ALA A 184 -2.91 5.73 12.23
C ALA A 184 -3.18 5.03 13.57
N ALA A 185 -2.14 4.59 14.28
CA ALA A 185 -2.28 3.93 15.58
C ALA A 185 -2.92 4.85 16.62
N LEU A 186 -2.44 6.08 16.74
CA LEU A 186 -2.98 7.06 17.67
C LEU A 186 -4.44 7.39 17.34
N SER A 187 -4.76 7.62 16.06
CA SER A 187 -6.11 7.95 15.64
C SER A 187 -7.09 6.81 15.94
N LEU A 188 -6.71 5.55 15.71
CA LEU A 188 -7.53 4.38 16.04
C LEU A 188 -7.70 4.21 17.55
N ALA A 189 -6.64 4.37 18.33
CA ALA A 189 -6.74 4.30 19.79
C ALA A 189 -7.71 5.36 20.32
N LEU A 190 -7.55 6.61 19.90
CA LEU A 190 -8.47 7.69 20.27
C LEU A 190 -9.90 7.44 19.78
N ALA A 191 -10.09 6.85 18.58
CA ALA A 191 -11.42 6.48 18.09
C ALA A 191 -12.09 5.44 18.99
N GLY A 192 -11.33 4.53 19.58
CA GLY A 192 -11.85 3.58 20.56
C GLY A 192 -12.26 4.23 21.89
N PHE A 193 -11.47 5.19 22.39
CA PHE A 193 -11.79 5.91 23.63
C PHE A 193 -12.95 6.90 23.49
N PHE A 194 -13.10 7.54 22.34
CA PHE A 194 -14.08 8.59 22.08
C PHE A 194 -15.14 8.19 21.06
N TYR A 195 -15.49 6.89 21.00
CA TYR A 195 -16.41 6.37 20.00
C TYR A 195 -17.85 6.94 20.09
N ASP A 196 -18.28 7.32 21.29
CA ASP A 196 -19.60 7.89 21.60
C ASP A 196 -19.58 9.42 21.75
N ALA A 197 -18.40 10.05 21.64
CA ALA A 197 -18.26 11.49 21.76
C ALA A 197 -18.70 12.22 20.47
N PHE A 198 -19.32 13.39 20.66
CA PHE A 198 -19.75 14.28 19.60
C PHE A 198 -19.16 15.66 19.77
N PHE A 199 -18.76 16.28 18.67
CA PHE A 199 -18.38 17.69 18.60
C PHE A 199 -19.44 18.41 17.77
N GLY A 200 -20.40 19.05 18.43
CA GLY A 200 -21.61 19.55 17.78
C GLY A 200 -22.43 18.41 17.18
N THR A 201 -22.64 18.43 15.87
CA THR A 201 -23.33 17.35 15.13
C THR A 201 -22.40 16.28 14.58
N ALA A 202 -21.07 16.49 14.65
CA ALA A 202 -20.07 15.58 14.10
C ALA A 202 -19.65 14.54 15.15
N SER A 203 -19.71 13.26 14.79
CA SER A 203 -19.18 12.19 15.63
C SER A 203 -17.65 12.22 15.59
N VAL A 204 -17.01 12.26 16.76
CA VAL A 204 -15.55 12.24 16.94
C VAL A 204 -14.97 10.95 16.37
N PHE A 205 -15.67 9.84 16.54
CA PHE A 205 -15.28 8.55 15.97
C PHE A 205 -15.01 8.64 14.45
N TRP A 206 -15.94 9.22 13.69
CA TRP A 206 -15.81 9.33 12.24
C TRP A 206 -14.67 10.24 11.82
N LEU A 207 -14.45 11.34 12.50
CA LEU A 207 -13.33 12.23 12.26
C LEU A 207 -12.00 11.51 12.47
N LEU A 208 -11.89 10.75 13.57
CA LEU A 208 -10.70 9.97 13.89
C LEU A 208 -10.50 8.81 12.89
N MET A 209 -11.58 8.19 12.42
CA MET A 209 -11.52 7.17 11.36
C MET A 209 -11.06 7.76 10.01
N MET A 210 -11.43 8.99 9.67
CA MET A 210 -10.91 9.68 8.49
C MET A 210 -9.38 9.88 8.62
N ILE A 211 -8.90 10.33 9.78
CA ILE A 211 -7.46 10.52 10.03
C ILE A 211 -6.72 9.17 10.02
N ALA A 212 -7.27 8.15 10.66
CA ALA A 212 -6.69 6.81 10.66
C ALA A 212 -6.59 6.23 9.24
N THR A 213 -7.62 6.44 8.42
CA THR A 213 -7.65 5.96 7.03
C THR A 213 -6.72 6.78 6.15
N PHE A 214 -6.61 8.09 6.37
CA PHE A 214 -5.64 8.95 5.68
C PHE A 214 -4.21 8.40 5.84
N PHE A 215 -3.78 8.11 7.06
CA PHE A 215 -2.45 7.55 7.29
C PHE A 215 -2.36 6.08 6.88
N GLY A 216 -3.34 5.26 7.22
CA GLY A 216 -3.32 3.82 6.98
C GLY A 216 -3.36 3.46 5.50
N VAL A 217 -4.30 4.01 4.73
CA VAL A 217 -4.39 3.79 3.28
C VAL A 217 -3.28 4.55 2.56
N GLY A 218 -2.93 5.75 3.03
CA GLY A 218 -1.81 6.53 2.50
C GLY A 218 -0.48 5.77 2.57
N SER A 219 -0.24 5.03 3.64
CA SER A 219 1.01 4.25 3.81
C SER A 219 1.23 3.17 2.74
N VAL A 220 0.17 2.69 2.07
CA VAL A 220 0.28 1.70 0.99
C VAL A 220 1.11 2.23 -0.18
N THR A 221 1.01 3.54 -0.48
CA THR A 221 1.79 4.17 -1.55
C THR A 221 3.27 4.29 -1.23
N LEU A 222 3.63 4.26 0.05
CA LEU A 222 5.01 4.30 0.53
C LEU A 222 5.62 2.89 0.63
N VAL A 223 4.89 1.93 1.22
CA VAL A 223 5.43 0.59 1.56
C VAL A 223 5.80 -0.21 0.32
N ARG A 224 5.01 -0.12 -0.73
CA ARG A 224 5.26 -0.86 -1.98
C ARG A 224 6.54 -0.42 -2.70
N PRO A 225 6.77 0.87 -2.98
CA PRO A 225 8.04 1.34 -3.53
C PRO A 225 9.21 1.07 -2.59
N TYR A 226 9.03 1.28 -1.29
CA TYR A 226 10.05 1.00 -0.30
C TYR A 226 10.50 -0.47 -0.30
N ALA A 227 9.54 -1.40 -0.36
CA ALA A 227 9.85 -2.82 -0.48
C ALA A 227 10.68 -3.12 -1.76
N ALA A 228 10.45 -2.40 -2.85
CA ALA A 228 11.25 -2.54 -4.07
C ALA A 228 12.66 -1.96 -3.93
N GLU A 229 12.86 -0.95 -3.08
CA GLU A 229 14.15 -0.27 -2.88
C GLU A 229 15.09 -1.05 -1.95
N VAL A 230 14.55 -1.76 -0.94
CA VAL A 230 15.36 -2.48 0.05
C VAL A 230 15.77 -3.90 -0.36
N TRP A 231 15.49 -4.32 -1.59
CA TRP A 231 15.91 -5.62 -2.11
C TRP A 231 16.92 -5.49 -3.23
N PRO A 232 17.99 -6.31 -3.21
CA PRO A 232 18.92 -6.42 -4.34
C PRO A 232 18.18 -6.74 -5.63
N VAL A 233 18.68 -6.24 -6.77
CA VAL A 233 17.98 -6.34 -8.06
C VAL A 233 17.60 -7.78 -8.41
N GLY A 234 18.48 -8.76 -8.09
CA GLY A 234 18.26 -10.19 -8.37
C GLY A 234 17.15 -10.83 -7.53
N LEU A 235 16.90 -10.30 -6.33
CA LEU A 235 15.92 -10.83 -5.37
C LEU A 235 14.65 -9.97 -5.24
N ARG A 236 14.61 -8.82 -5.89
CA ARG A 236 13.55 -7.80 -5.72
C ARG A 236 12.14 -8.35 -5.95
N ALA A 237 11.92 -9.06 -7.04
CA ALA A 237 10.61 -9.62 -7.36
C ALA A 237 10.16 -10.65 -6.31
N SER A 238 11.07 -11.54 -5.91
CA SER A 238 10.80 -12.57 -4.88
C SER A 238 10.60 -11.94 -3.50
N GLY A 239 11.37 -10.91 -3.15
CA GLY A 239 11.25 -10.18 -1.89
C GLY A 239 9.94 -9.41 -1.77
N ILE A 240 9.51 -8.75 -2.84
CA ILE A 240 8.19 -8.10 -2.89
C ILE A 240 7.08 -9.15 -2.79
N GLY A 241 7.22 -10.30 -3.49
CA GLY A 241 6.27 -11.39 -3.42
C GLY A 241 6.12 -11.96 -2.00
N LEU A 242 7.25 -12.17 -1.30
CA LEU A 242 7.25 -12.60 0.10
C LEU A 242 6.55 -11.58 1.01
N ALA A 243 6.89 -10.30 0.89
CA ALA A 243 6.27 -9.22 1.68
C ALA A 243 4.76 -9.16 1.45
N TYR A 244 4.31 -9.29 0.20
CA TYR A 244 2.90 -9.33 -0.15
C TYR A 244 2.19 -10.56 0.43
N GLY A 245 2.80 -11.75 0.31
CA GLY A 245 2.28 -12.99 0.87
C GLY A 245 2.07 -12.88 2.38
N VAL A 246 3.07 -12.40 3.10
CA VAL A 246 3.00 -12.17 4.56
C VAL A 246 1.93 -11.12 4.90
N GLY A 247 1.85 -10.02 4.16
CA GLY A 247 0.82 -9.00 4.35
C GLY A 247 -0.59 -9.55 4.16
N THR A 248 -0.81 -10.35 3.13
CA THR A 248 -2.10 -11.00 2.84
C THR A 248 -2.48 -12.00 3.94
N LEU A 249 -1.53 -12.80 4.44
CA LEU A 249 -1.75 -13.67 5.60
C LEU A 249 -2.14 -12.85 6.84
N GLY A 250 -1.50 -11.70 7.06
CA GLY A 250 -1.91 -10.77 8.11
C GLY A 250 -3.35 -10.29 7.97
N GLY A 251 -3.78 -9.99 6.75
CA GLY A 251 -5.16 -9.63 6.43
C GLY A 251 -6.15 -10.77 6.67
N LEU A 252 -5.75 -12.01 6.39
CA LEU A 252 -6.57 -13.20 6.62
C LEU A 252 -6.69 -13.55 8.12
N LEU A 253 -5.62 -13.37 8.87
CA LEU A 253 -5.57 -13.70 10.30
C LEU A 253 -6.15 -12.58 11.20
N ALA A 254 -6.14 -11.33 10.72
CA ALA A 254 -6.65 -10.20 11.48
C ALA A 254 -8.11 -10.37 11.96
N PRO A 255 -9.06 -10.84 11.14
CA PRO A 255 -10.42 -11.12 11.60
C PRO A 255 -10.50 -12.16 12.71
N ARG A 256 -9.70 -13.22 12.63
CA ARG A 256 -9.66 -14.28 13.65
C ARG A 256 -9.16 -13.80 15.00
N GLY A 257 -8.23 -12.84 15.02
CA GLY A 257 -7.79 -12.20 16.26
C GLY A 257 -8.86 -11.31 16.89
N LEU A 258 -9.89 -10.92 16.13
CA LEU A 258 -11.03 -10.14 16.62
C LEU A 258 -12.17 -11.03 17.18
N GLU A 259 -12.27 -12.28 16.74
CA GLU A 259 -13.33 -13.20 17.21
C GLU A 259 -13.46 -13.28 18.73
N PRO A 260 -12.38 -13.45 19.52
CA PRO A 260 -12.48 -13.49 20.99
C PRO A 260 -12.88 -12.14 21.61
N ILE A 261 -12.68 -11.03 20.92
CA ILE A 261 -13.01 -9.68 21.39
C ILE A 261 -14.49 -9.38 21.15
N ILE A 262 -15.04 -9.87 20.05
CA ILE A 262 -16.39 -9.56 19.58
C ILE A 262 -17.41 -10.61 20.07
N GLY A 263 -16.94 -11.81 20.41
CA GLY A 263 -17.81 -12.92 20.84
C GLY A 263 -18.67 -13.53 19.75
N ALA A 264 -18.40 -13.26 18.46
CA ALA A 264 -19.18 -13.76 17.35
C ALA A 264 -18.31 -14.42 16.27
N PRO A 265 -18.75 -15.61 15.73
CA PRO A 265 -17.99 -16.35 14.74
C PRO A 265 -18.08 -15.79 13.32
N SER A 266 -18.78 -14.68 13.06
CA SER A 266 -18.95 -14.15 11.71
C SER A 266 -18.45 -12.72 11.55
N PHE A 267 -17.43 -12.58 10.71
CA PHE A 267 -16.90 -11.30 10.26
C PHE A 267 -17.93 -10.43 9.50
N SER A 268 -18.96 -11.05 8.94
CA SER A 268 -19.99 -10.40 8.13
C SER A 268 -21.14 -9.78 8.93
N SER A 269 -21.29 -10.12 10.20
CA SER A 269 -22.32 -9.57 11.10
C SER A 269 -21.79 -9.54 12.52
N PRO A 270 -20.83 -8.65 12.85
CA PRO A 270 -20.38 -8.51 14.22
C PRO A 270 -21.58 -8.07 15.05
N GLN A 271 -21.98 -8.88 16.05
CA GLN A 271 -22.83 -8.40 17.14
C GLN A 271 -21.96 -7.49 18.00
N ALA A 272 -21.61 -6.34 17.45
CA ALA A 272 -20.77 -5.38 18.11
C ALA A 272 -21.56 -4.80 19.29
N THR A 273 -21.03 -5.00 20.49
CA THR A 273 -21.50 -4.34 21.70
C THR A 273 -20.68 -3.09 21.95
N PRO A 274 -21.19 -2.07 22.65
CA PRO A 274 -20.42 -0.88 23.03
C PRO A 274 -19.08 -1.22 23.70
N GLU A 275 -19.05 -2.28 24.50
CA GLU A 275 -17.87 -2.75 25.23
C GLU A 275 -16.78 -3.34 24.30
N SER A 276 -17.14 -3.82 23.11
CA SER A 276 -16.21 -4.39 22.14
C SER A 276 -15.49 -3.35 21.28
N VAL A 277 -15.96 -2.09 21.26
CA VAL A 277 -15.40 -1.05 20.39
C VAL A 277 -13.96 -0.71 20.76
N LEU A 278 -13.72 -0.38 22.05
CA LEU A 278 -12.39 0.01 22.52
C LEU A 278 -11.35 -1.11 22.31
N PRO A 279 -11.58 -2.37 22.75
CA PRO A 279 -10.59 -3.44 22.53
C PRO A 279 -10.30 -3.67 21.05
N THR A 280 -11.31 -3.56 20.20
CA THR A 280 -11.15 -3.71 18.75
C THR A 280 -10.30 -2.61 18.14
N MET A 281 -10.58 -1.36 18.48
CA MET A 281 -9.79 -0.23 17.98
C MET A 281 -8.36 -0.30 18.47
N LEU A 282 -8.11 -0.72 19.70
CA LEU A 282 -6.77 -0.96 20.24
C LEU A 282 -6.06 -2.11 19.50
N TYR A 283 -6.74 -3.21 19.21
CA TYR A 283 -6.19 -4.31 18.43
C TYR A 283 -5.74 -3.85 17.04
N LEU A 284 -6.55 -3.04 16.36
CA LEU A 284 -6.21 -2.46 15.09
C LEU A 284 -5.06 -1.44 15.21
N ALA A 285 -5.05 -0.64 16.27
CA ALA A 285 -4.01 0.36 16.55
C ALA A 285 -2.64 -0.28 16.77
N VAL A 286 -2.55 -1.41 17.49
CA VAL A 286 -1.31 -2.13 17.76
C VAL A 286 -0.60 -2.53 16.45
N ARG A 287 -1.33 -2.92 15.44
CA ARG A 287 -0.75 -3.31 14.14
C ARG A 287 -0.05 -2.14 13.44
N TYR A 288 -0.70 -0.96 13.42
CA TYR A 288 -0.10 0.25 12.87
C TYR A 288 1.06 0.73 13.73
N LEU A 289 0.95 0.62 15.05
CA LEU A 289 2.03 0.93 15.99
C LEU A 289 3.27 0.07 15.71
N LEU A 290 3.10 -1.23 15.54
CA LEU A 290 4.20 -2.14 15.18
C LEU A 290 4.86 -1.73 13.87
N SER A 291 4.08 -1.36 12.86
CA SER A 291 4.64 -0.87 11.60
C SER A 291 5.43 0.43 11.77
N GLY A 292 4.90 1.37 12.56
CA GLY A 292 5.61 2.62 12.90
C GLY A 292 6.94 2.36 13.62
N LEU A 293 6.94 1.41 14.57
CA LEU A 293 8.14 0.97 15.28
C LEU A 293 9.16 0.31 14.35
N VAL A 294 8.71 -0.50 13.39
CA VAL A 294 9.60 -1.11 12.39
C VAL A 294 10.25 -0.03 11.52
N PHE A 295 9.49 0.99 11.09
CA PHE A 295 10.06 2.11 10.36
C PHE A 295 11.06 2.90 11.23
N TRP A 296 10.78 3.07 12.48
CA TRP A 296 11.69 3.76 13.41
C TRP A 296 12.96 2.97 13.69
N LEU A 297 12.83 1.68 14.02
CA LEU A 297 13.94 0.87 14.52
C LEU A 297 14.72 0.15 13.43
N LEU A 298 14.08 -0.34 12.37
CA LEU A 298 14.71 -1.23 11.41
C LEU A 298 14.87 -0.63 10.01
N ALA A 299 13.98 0.31 9.61
CA ALA A 299 14.00 0.85 8.27
C ALA A 299 15.22 1.75 8.06
N ILE A 300 15.77 1.67 6.86
CA ILE A 300 16.82 2.57 6.38
C ILE A 300 16.19 3.67 5.52
N GLU A 301 16.80 4.86 5.52
CA GLU A 301 16.39 5.90 4.60
C GLU A 301 16.94 5.63 3.21
N THR A 302 16.03 5.58 2.23
CA THR A 302 16.37 5.28 0.83
C THR A 302 16.31 6.51 -0.06
N LYS A 303 15.80 7.64 0.48
CA LYS A 303 15.68 8.89 -0.27
C LYS A 303 17.04 9.39 -0.79
N GLY A 304 17.11 9.62 -2.10
CA GLY A 304 18.28 10.16 -2.76
C GLY A 304 19.49 9.23 -2.85
N ARG A 305 19.38 7.99 -2.36
CA ARG A 305 20.46 7.00 -2.43
C ARG A 305 20.39 6.18 -3.71
N SER A 306 21.54 5.78 -4.22
CA SER A 306 21.65 4.79 -5.28
C SER A 306 21.31 3.39 -4.75
N ILE A 307 21.01 2.45 -5.64
CA ILE A 307 20.70 1.07 -5.25
C ILE A 307 21.94 0.43 -4.59
N GLU A 308 23.12 0.74 -5.09
CA GLU A 308 24.41 0.24 -4.60
C GLU A 308 24.71 0.76 -3.17
N GLU A 309 24.39 2.01 -2.88
CA GLU A 309 24.49 2.59 -1.53
C GLU A 309 23.52 1.97 -0.54
N ILE A 310 22.30 1.65 -1.01
CA ILE A 310 21.28 0.98 -0.20
C ILE A 310 21.74 -0.45 0.13
N ASP A 311 22.25 -1.19 -0.86
CA ASP A 311 22.77 -2.55 -0.66
C ASP A 311 23.94 -2.56 0.33
N ALA A 312 24.85 -1.58 0.23
CA ALA A 312 25.95 -1.43 1.17
C ALA A 312 25.49 -1.08 2.59
N ALA A 313 24.44 -0.25 2.72
CA ALA A 313 23.85 0.10 4.02
C ALA A 313 23.11 -1.07 4.68
N LEU A 314 22.51 -1.96 3.88
CA LEU A 314 21.83 -3.17 4.37
C LEU A 314 22.82 -4.25 4.81
N ALA A 315 24.01 -4.32 4.19
CA ALA A 315 25.05 -5.27 4.53
C ALA A 315 25.80 -4.91 5.83
N ARG A 316 25.79 -3.63 6.27
CA ARG A 316 26.47 -3.18 7.49
C ARG A 316 25.64 -3.55 8.74
N PRO A 317 26.23 -4.18 9.77
CA PRO A 317 25.61 -4.26 11.08
C PRO A 317 25.43 -2.82 11.63
N ARG A 318 24.32 -2.57 12.31
CA ARG A 318 23.98 -1.25 12.88
C ARG A 318 25.08 -0.84 13.87
N ALA A 319 25.84 0.22 13.57
CA ALA A 319 26.66 0.86 14.58
C ALA A 319 25.72 1.46 15.64
N ALA A 320 26.00 1.15 16.92
CA ALA A 320 25.23 1.70 18.04
C ALA A 320 25.45 3.23 18.09
N GLY A 321 24.56 4.01 17.45
CA GLY A 321 24.66 5.46 17.46
C GLY A 321 23.95 6.22 16.34
N ASP A 322 23.24 5.56 15.39
CA ASP A 322 22.47 6.24 14.32
C ASP A 322 20.95 6.29 14.60
#